data_fec2d16b979ffd2b5afbb20ea5676e8d
#
_entry.id   fec2d16b979ffd2b5afbb20ea5676e8d
#
_cell.length_a   1.000
_cell.length_b   1.000
_cell.length_c   1.000
_cell.angle_alpha   90.00
_cell.angle_beta   90.00
_cell.angle_gamma   90.00
#
_symmetry.space_group_name_H-M   'P 1'
#
loop_
_entity.id
_entity.type
_entity.pdbx_description
1 polymer ?
#
loop_
_entity_poly.entity_id
_entity_poly.type
_entity_poly.pdbx_seq_one_letter_code
_entity_poly.pdbx_strand_id
1 'polypeptide(L)'
;YNGNDQFIYELCDADGDCDTAIVNITVSPVNDLPVAEADESTVPEDGSTTIPVLTNDTFGGDGPSTGTITITTAPTNGTASVDDNGTPNDPTDDQITYTPNANYNGSDAIIYEICDSNGDCDTAIVNITVSPVDDLPIANADAPSTNEDTPLSSTVVPNDVMSGDGGNTFNN
;
A
#
# COMPACT_ATOMS: atom_id res chain seq x y z
N TYR A 1 -13.83 -3.69 26.14
CA TYR A 1 -13.74 -2.62 27.17
C TYR A 1 -12.80 -3.03 28.29
N ASN A 2 -11.87 -2.18 28.60
CA ASN A 2 -11.05 -2.24 29.81
C ASN A 2 -11.22 -0.93 30.62
N GLY A 3 -10.91 -0.96 31.94
CA GLY A 3 -11.04 0.20 32.82
C GLY A 3 -11.92 -0.06 34.03
N ASN A 4 -12.31 1.02 34.66
CA ASN A 4 -13.14 0.95 35.86
C ASN A 4 -14.63 1.10 35.54
N ASP A 5 -15.44 0.28 36.15
CA ASP A 5 -16.91 0.35 36.13
C ASP A 5 -17.45 0.23 37.53
N GLN A 6 -18.71 0.60 37.75
CA GLN A 6 -19.33 0.48 39.05
C GLN A 6 -20.84 0.33 38.92
N PHE A 7 -21.42 -0.35 39.93
CA PHE A 7 -22.87 -0.33 40.16
C PHE A 7 -23.18 -0.16 41.63
N ILE A 8 -24.38 0.35 41.93
CA ILE A 8 -24.89 0.53 43.27
C ILE A 8 -25.97 -0.53 43.49
N TYR A 9 -25.94 -1.19 44.62
CA TYR A 9 -27.02 -2.07 45.05
C TYR A 9 -27.60 -1.59 46.38
N GLU A 10 -28.85 -1.94 46.64
CA GLU A 10 -29.59 -1.66 47.88
C GLU A 10 -29.91 -2.97 48.57
N LEU A 11 -29.75 -2.98 49.86
CA LEU A 11 -30.15 -4.08 50.73
C LEU A 11 -31.17 -3.56 51.73
N CYS A 12 -32.36 -4.22 51.80
CA CYS A 12 -33.41 -3.86 52.71
C CYS A 12 -33.70 -5.03 53.71
N ASP A 13 -34.05 -4.67 54.93
CA ASP A 13 -34.56 -5.64 55.92
C ASP A 13 -36.10 -5.87 55.81
N ALA A 14 -36.64 -6.73 56.66
CA ALA A 14 -38.09 -7.08 56.65
C ALA A 14 -38.98 -5.93 57.12
N ASP A 15 -38.44 -4.98 57.84
CA ASP A 15 -39.14 -3.79 58.34
C ASP A 15 -39.13 -2.62 57.34
N GLY A 16 -38.37 -2.79 56.21
CA GLY A 16 -38.32 -1.85 55.13
C GLY A 16 -37.18 -0.82 55.25
N ASP A 17 -36.26 -0.96 56.19
CA ASP A 17 -35.08 -0.13 56.30
C ASP A 17 -34.04 -0.61 55.29
N CYS A 18 -33.51 0.33 54.47
CA CYS A 18 -32.61 0.04 53.39
C CYS A 18 -31.27 0.79 53.50
N ASP A 19 -30.21 0.14 53.03
CA ASP A 19 -28.89 0.77 52.88
C ASP A 19 -28.32 0.44 51.49
N THR A 20 -27.47 1.32 50.97
CA THR A 20 -26.89 1.18 49.64
C THR A 20 -25.37 1.03 49.71
N ALA A 21 -24.82 0.21 48.81
CA ALA A 21 -23.38 0.07 48.66
C ALA A 21 -22.96 0.10 47.21
N ILE A 22 -21.70 0.51 46.96
CA ILE A 22 -21.10 0.58 45.64
C ILE A 22 -20.23 -0.65 45.44
N VAL A 23 -20.38 -1.31 44.29
CA VAL A 23 -19.43 -2.31 43.77
C VAL A 23 -18.59 -1.64 42.73
N ASN A 24 -17.28 -1.53 42.98
CA ASN A 24 -16.31 -1.07 42.02
C ASN A 24 -15.73 -2.31 41.31
N ILE A 25 -15.74 -2.27 39.97
CA ILE A 25 -15.24 -3.34 39.11
C ILE A 25 -14.02 -2.78 38.37
N THR A 26 -12.93 -3.53 38.32
CA THR A 26 -11.79 -3.24 37.46
C THR A 26 -11.72 -4.31 36.39
N VAL A 27 -11.87 -3.93 35.13
CA VAL A 27 -11.65 -4.78 33.95
C VAL A 27 -10.22 -4.58 33.51
N SER A 28 -9.39 -5.60 33.68
CA SER A 28 -7.98 -5.56 33.26
C SER A 28 -7.88 -5.68 31.74
N PRO A 29 -6.99 -4.92 31.10
CA PRO A 29 -6.72 -5.08 29.67
C PRO A 29 -6.13 -6.48 29.39
N VAL A 30 -6.46 -6.99 28.22
CA VAL A 30 -5.81 -8.15 27.59
C VAL A 30 -5.14 -7.64 26.34
N ASN A 31 -3.94 -8.14 26.04
CA ASN A 31 -3.20 -7.79 24.84
C ASN A 31 -3.86 -8.47 23.63
N ASP A 32 -4.34 -7.66 22.68
CA ASP A 32 -5.00 -8.10 21.45
C ASP A 32 -4.11 -7.76 20.25
N LEU A 33 -3.43 -8.75 19.69
CA LEU A 33 -2.45 -8.57 18.62
C LEU A 33 -3.09 -8.02 17.32
N PRO A 34 -2.37 -7.18 16.57
CA PRO A 34 -2.79 -6.78 15.23
C PRO A 34 -2.75 -7.99 14.28
N VAL A 35 -3.55 -7.94 13.23
CA VAL A 35 -3.57 -8.95 12.15
C VAL A 35 -3.58 -8.21 10.82
N ALA A 36 -2.54 -8.43 10.01
CA ALA A 36 -2.41 -7.94 8.64
C ALA A 36 -2.70 -9.09 7.66
N GLU A 37 -3.58 -8.84 6.71
CA GLU A 37 -4.01 -9.81 5.68
C GLU A 37 -3.49 -9.39 4.31
N ALA A 38 -3.22 -10.37 3.44
CA ALA A 38 -2.66 -10.10 2.12
C ALA A 38 -3.64 -9.36 1.18
N ASP A 39 -3.09 -8.44 0.37
CA ASP A 39 -3.82 -7.64 -0.62
C ASP A 39 -3.42 -7.98 -2.04
N GLU A 40 -4.28 -7.60 -2.98
CA GLU A 40 -4.02 -7.68 -4.42
C GLU A 40 -4.36 -6.36 -5.10
N SER A 41 -3.54 -5.95 -6.07
CA SER A 41 -3.77 -4.76 -6.88
C SER A 41 -3.36 -4.95 -8.33
N THR A 42 -3.98 -4.20 -9.22
CA THR A 42 -3.61 -4.15 -10.64
C THR A 42 -3.45 -2.70 -11.08
N VAL A 43 -2.39 -2.43 -11.83
CA VAL A 43 -2.07 -1.09 -12.34
C VAL A 43 -1.55 -1.21 -13.77
N PRO A 44 -1.86 -0.28 -14.71
CA PRO A 44 -1.18 -0.21 -16.00
C PRO A 44 0.29 0.25 -15.82
N GLU A 45 1.21 -0.21 -16.70
CA GLU A 45 2.66 0.09 -16.60
C GLU A 45 2.99 1.59 -16.62
N ASP A 46 2.18 2.42 -17.27
CA ASP A 46 2.38 3.87 -17.32
C ASP A 46 1.54 4.64 -16.29
N GLY A 47 0.95 3.92 -15.34
CA GLY A 47 0.07 4.49 -14.32
C GLY A 47 0.65 4.44 -12.92
N SER A 48 -0.14 4.89 -11.98
CA SER A 48 0.05 4.69 -10.54
C SER A 48 -1.26 4.26 -9.91
N THR A 49 -1.20 3.58 -8.79
CA THR A 49 -2.38 3.18 -8.04
C THR A 49 -2.18 3.44 -6.55
N THR A 50 -3.28 3.76 -5.88
CA THR A 50 -3.33 3.83 -4.42
C THR A 50 -4.11 2.63 -3.91
N ILE A 51 -3.53 1.89 -3.00
CA ILE A 51 -4.00 0.60 -2.50
C ILE A 51 -4.44 0.77 -1.05
N PRO A 52 -5.73 0.59 -0.74
CA PRO A 52 -6.26 0.69 0.63
C PRO A 52 -5.98 -0.60 1.42
N VAL A 53 -4.72 -0.83 1.77
CA VAL A 53 -4.21 -2.08 2.36
C VAL A 53 -4.85 -2.43 3.71
N LEU A 54 -5.40 -1.47 4.44
CA LEU A 54 -5.98 -1.67 5.78
C LEU A 54 -7.45 -2.15 5.77
N THR A 55 -8.03 -2.38 4.58
CA THR A 55 -9.46 -2.71 4.47
C THR A 55 -9.83 -4.06 5.09
N ASN A 56 -8.90 -5.01 5.07
CA ASN A 56 -9.02 -6.38 5.61
C ASN A 56 -8.22 -6.59 6.89
N ASP A 57 -7.49 -5.57 7.35
CA ASP A 57 -6.63 -5.61 8.54
C ASP A 57 -7.36 -5.22 9.83
N THR A 58 -6.74 -5.55 10.95
CA THR A 58 -7.15 -5.08 12.28
C THR A 58 -5.95 -4.76 13.15
N PHE A 59 -6.02 -3.64 13.87
CA PHE A 59 -5.03 -3.25 14.88
C PHE A 59 -5.25 -3.93 16.24
N GLY A 60 -6.21 -4.88 16.34
CA GLY A 60 -6.58 -5.51 17.59
C GLY A 60 -7.44 -4.61 18.49
N GLY A 61 -7.74 -5.12 19.71
CA GLY A 61 -8.57 -4.41 20.69
C GLY A 61 -7.87 -3.24 21.38
N ASP A 62 -6.53 -3.19 21.31
CA ASP A 62 -5.70 -2.14 21.92
C ASP A 62 -5.61 -0.89 21.05
N GLY A 63 -6.06 -0.98 19.81
CA GLY A 63 -6.06 0.11 18.83
C GLY A 63 -4.71 0.32 18.14
N PRO A 64 -4.64 1.24 17.17
CA PRO A 64 -3.45 1.46 16.37
C PRO A 64 -2.31 2.13 17.14
N SER A 65 -1.08 1.94 16.68
CA SER A 65 0.08 2.75 17.04
C SER A 65 -0.11 4.21 16.61
N THR A 66 0.76 5.10 17.10
CA THR A 66 0.86 6.45 16.56
C THR A 66 1.89 6.47 15.43
N GLY A 67 1.59 7.18 14.35
CA GLY A 67 2.43 7.25 13.16
C GLY A 67 1.76 6.60 11.96
N THR A 68 2.50 6.37 10.91
CA THR A 68 2.04 5.71 9.69
C THR A 68 2.35 4.21 9.70
N ILE A 69 1.67 3.43 8.86
CA ILE A 69 2.12 2.06 8.52
C ILE A 69 3.53 2.11 7.91
N THR A 70 4.21 0.97 7.87
CA THR A 70 5.61 0.92 7.41
C THR A 70 5.77 -0.03 6.23
N ILE A 71 6.42 0.40 5.15
CA ILE A 71 6.86 -0.51 4.07
C ILE A 71 8.17 -1.16 4.52
N THR A 72 8.14 -2.45 4.82
CA THR A 72 9.30 -3.23 5.28
C THR A 72 10.09 -3.85 4.13
N THR A 73 9.42 -4.11 2.99
CA THR A 73 10.07 -4.55 1.75
C THR A 73 9.52 -3.74 0.58
N ALA A 74 10.41 -2.96 -0.03
CA ALA A 74 10.06 -2.18 -1.21
C ALA A 74 9.87 -3.07 -2.46
N PRO A 75 9.08 -2.63 -3.45
CA PRO A 75 8.92 -3.35 -4.70
C PRO A 75 10.23 -3.39 -5.51
N THR A 76 10.38 -4.40 -6.37
CA THR A 76 11.58 -4.56 -7.20
C THR A 76 11.49 -3.78 -8.51
N ASN A 77 10.29 -3.68 -9.05
CA ASN A 77 10.03 -3.14 -10.40
C ASN A 77 9.21 -1.85 -10.38
N GLY A 78 9.29 -1.10 -9.31
CA GLY A 78 8.57 0.15 -9.13
C GLY A 78 9.03 0.92 -7.91
N THR A 79 8.24 1.91 -7.52
CA THR A 79 8.38 2.66 -6.28
C THR A 79 7.09 2.59 -5.47
N ALA A 80 7.22 2.54 -4.16
CA ALA A 80 6.08 2.58 -3.25
C ALA A 80 6.32 3.60 -2.13
N SER A 81 5.25 4.24 -1.71
CA SER A 81 5.23 5.15 -0.56
C SER A 81 3.92 5.03 0.21
N VAL A 82 3.97 5.25 1.50
CA VAL A 82 2.76 5.41 2.31
C VAL A 82 2.17 6.78 2.02
N ASP A 83 0.86 6.83 1.83
CA ASP A 83 0.03 8.04 1.78
C ASP A 83 -0.78 8.09 3.08
N ASP A 84 -0.44 9.05 3.92
CA ASP A 84 -1.02 9.23 5.26
C ASP A 84 -2.34 10.03 5.24
N ASN A 85 -2.90 10.31 4.08
CA ASN A 85 -4.10 11.13 3.89
C ASN A 85 -4.12 12.47 4.66
N GLY A 86 -2.93 12.95 5.08
CA GLY A 86 -2.76 14.17 5.89
C GLY A 86 -2.93 13.94 7.40
N THR A 87 -2.93 12.70 7.86
CA THR A 87 -3.10 12.29 9.27
C THR A 87 -1.86 11.55 9.81
N PRO A 88 -0.65 12.16 9.85
CA PRO A 88 0.63 11.47 10.08
C PRO A 88 0.77 10.77 11.43
N ASN A 89 -0.20 10.89 12.32
CA ASN A 89 -0.22 10.24 13.63
C ASN A 89 -1.39 9.26 13.81
N ASP A 90 -2.12 8.97 12.74
CA ASP A 90 -3.25 8.04 12.73
C ASP A 90 -3.13 7.12 11.51
N PRO A 91 -2.68 5.87 11.67
CA PRO A 91 -2.48 4.97 10.55
C PRO A 91 -3.78 4.37 10.01
N THR A 92 -4.94 4.64 10.62
CA THR A 92 -6.19 3.92 10.29
C THR A 92 -6.74 4.22 8.89
N ASP A 93 -6.29 5.29 8.26
CA ASP A 93 -6.67 5.69 6.89
C ASP A 93 -5.49 5.70 5.91
N ASP A 94 -4.33 5.19 6.35
CA ASP A 94 -3.14 5.07 5.51
C ASP A 94 -3.39 4.14 4.32
N GLN A 95 -2.72 4.47 3.22
CA GLN A 95 -2.75 3.71 1.99
C GLN A 95 -1.33 3.57 1.43
N ILE A 96 -1.14 2.67 0.47
CA ILE A 96 0.13 2.55 -0.25
C ILE A 96 -0.07 3.01 -1.68
N THR A 97 0.69 4.02 -2.10
CA THR A 97 0.77 4.42 -3.50
C THR A 97 1.92 3.67 -4.17
N TYR A 98 1.62 2.96 -5.27
CA TYR A 98 2.60 2.25 -6.09
C TYR A 98 2.66 2.83 -7.51
N THR A 99 3.88 2.97 -8.04
CA THR A 99 4.14 3.39 -9.42
C THR A 99 5.17 2.44 -10.02
N PRO A 100 4.84 1.71 -11.12
CA PRO A 100 5.77 0.84 -11.82
C PRO A 100 6.96 1.61 -12.40
N ASN A 101 8.06 0.91 -12.64
CA ASN A 101 9.12 1.43 -13.52
C ASN A 101 8.57 1.56 -14.94
N ALA A 102 9.07 2.55 -15.69
CA ALA A 102 8.65 2.78 -17.07
C ALA A 102 8.77 1.50 -17.90
N ASN A 103 7.76 1.19 -18.71
CA ASN A 103 7.67 0.03 -19.60
C ASN A 103 7.85 -1.33 -18.87
N TYR A 104 7.58 -1.39 -17.57
CA TYR A 104 7.57 -2.65 -16.83
C TYR A 104 6.15 -3.20 -16.80
N ASN A 105 5.94 -4.40 -17.30
CA ASN A 105 4.75 -5.21 -17.07
C ASN A 105 5.12 -6.57 -16.47
N GLY A 106 4.23 -7.11 -15.63
CA GLY A 106 4.48 -8.34 -14.89
C GLY A 106 4.08 -8.24 -13.43
N SER A 107 4.61 -9.14 -12.60
CA SER A 107 4.29 -9.20 -11.18
C SER A 107 5.33 -8.44 -10.34
N ASP A 108 4.88 -7.74 -9.33
CA ASP A 108 5.69 -7.11 -8.29
C ASP A 108 5.05 -7.34 -6.92
N ALA A 109 5.74 -7.00 -5.84
CA ALA A 109 5.22 -7.17 -4.50
C ALA A 109 5.80 -6.14 -3.52
N ILE A 110 5.01 -5.82 -2.49
CA ILE A 110 5.40 -4.97 -1.37
C ILE A 110 5.10 -5.76 -0.10
N ILE A 111 5.92 -5.62 0.95
CA ILE A 111 5.55 -6.06 2.30
C ILE A 111 5.41 -4.82 3.17
N TYR A 112 4.29 -4.72 3.88
CA TYR A 112 4.04 -3.67 4.85
C TYR A 112 3.81 -4.26 6.24
N GLU A 113 3.86 -3.39 7.24
CA GLU A 113 3.71 -3.70 8.65
C GLU A 113 2.72 -2.73 9.29
N ILE A 114 1.83 -3.26 10.10
CA ILE A 114 0.95 -2.52 11.00
C ILE A 114 1.32 -2.84 12.44
N CYS A 115 1.21 -1.85 13.34
CA CYS A 115 1.48 -2.04 14.77
C CYS A 115 0.34 -1.49 15.62
N ASP A 116 0.09 -2.12 16.77
CA ASP A 116 -0.86 -1.65 17.76
C ASP A 116 -0.24 -0.62 18.73
N SER A 117 -1.05 -0.10 19.66
CA SER A 117 -0.60 0.89 20.65
C SER A 117 0.37 0.33 21.70
N ASN A 118 0.48 -1.00 21.81
CA ASN A 118 1.40 -1.70 22.71
C ASN A 118 2.75 -1.97 22.08
N GLY A 119 2.87 -1.80 20.75
CA GLY A 119 4.07 -2.03 19.95
C GLY A 119 4.19 -3.45 19.42
N ASP A 120 3.12 -4.25 19.46
CA ASP A 120 3.03 -5.52 18.74
C ASP A 120 2.72 -5.25 17.28
N CYS A 121 3.35 -6.01 16.38
CA CYS A 121 3.26 -5.76 14.93
C CYS A 121 2.97 -7.05 14.16
N ASP A 122 2.32 -6.88 13.01
CA ASP A 122 2.13 -7.94 12.02
C ASP A 122 2.39 -7.41 10.61
N THR A 123 2.73 -8.31 9.68
CA THR A 123 3.12 -7.94 8.31
C THR A 123 2.29 -8.68 7.28
N ALA A 124 1.95 -8.00 6.19
CA ALA A 124 1.30 -8.61 5.05
C ALA A 124 1.96 -8.25 3.72
N ILE A 125 1.62 -9.02 2.69
CA ILE A 125 2.11 -8.83 1.33
C ILE A 125 1.01 -8.20 0.46
N VAL A 126 1.39 -7.20 -0.34
CA VAL A 126 0.57 -6.71 -1.45
C VAL A 126 1.10 -7.34 -2.74
N ASN A 127 0.32 -8.18 -3.39
CA ASN A 127 0.62 -8.75 -4.70
C ASN A 127 0.15 -7.78 -5.78
N ILE A 128 1.06 -7.35 -6.64
CA ILE A 128 0.80 -6.36 -7.69
C ILE A 128 0.92 -7.02 -9.06
N THR A 129 -0.08 -6.80 -9.92
CA THR A 129 -0.03 -7.14 -11.33
C THR A 129 0.05 -5.86 -12.15
N VAL A 130 1.16 -5.65 -12.83
CA VAL A 130 1.32 -4.54 -13.78
C VAL A 130 0.89 -5.01 -15.17
N SER A 131 -0.16 -4.37 -15.70
CA SER A 131 -0.73 -4.71 -17.00
C SER A 131 0.00 -3.94 -18.11
N PRO A 132 0.26 -4.57 -19.27
CA PRO A 132 0.87 -3.89 -20.40
C PRO A 132 -0.05 -2.81 -20.99
N VAL A 133 0.56 -1.74 -21.50
CA VAL A 133 -0.07 -0.68 -22.28
C VAL A 133 0.61 -0.65 -23.66
N ASP A 134 -0.15 -0.46 -24.73
CA ASP A 134 0.39 -0.41 -26.10
C ASP A 134 1.15 0.90 -26.33
N ASP A 135 2.48 0.80 -26.40
CA ASP A 135 3.41 1.90 -26.68
C ASP A 135 3.76 1.95 -28.16
N LEU A 136 3.28 2.96 -28.86
CA LEU A 136 3.56 3.11 -30.28
C LEU A 136 4.99 3.59 -30.52
N PRO A 137 5.74 2.98 -31.46
CA PRO A 137 7.03 3.51 -31.88
C PRO A 137 6.85 4.82 -32.62
N ILE A 138 7.82 5.72 -32.50
CA ILE A 138 7.86 7.00 -33.25
C ILE A 138 9.09 7.02 -34.11
N ALA A 139 8.88 6.95 -35.43
CA ALA A 139 9.96 7.14 -36.41
C ALA A 139 10.13 8.62 -36.73
N ASN A 140 11.32 9.14 -36.54
CA ASN A 140 11.67 10.52 -36.85
C ASN A 140 12.45 10.58 -38.18
N ALA A 141 12.28 11.69 -38.93
CA ALA A 141 12.90 11.84 -40.21
C ALA A 141 14.44 11.94 -40.13
N ASP A 142 15.12 11.17 -40.95
CA ASP A 142 16.54 11.24 -41.15
C ASP A 142 16.89 12.07 -42.38
N ALA A 143 18.03 12.72 -42.35
CA ALA A 143 18.54 13.52 -43.48
C ALA A 143 20.00 13.18 -43.76
N PRO A 144 20.33 11.93 -44.10
CA PRO A 144 21.69 11.57 -44.44
C PRO A 144 22.10 12.18 -45.80
N SER A 145 23.38 12.47 -45.94
CA SER A 145 23.96 12.99 -47.19
C SER A 145 25.17 12.16 -47.61
N THR A 146 25.39 12.05 -48.94
CA THR A 146 26.57 11.43 -49.52
C THR A 146 27.01 12.20 -50.76
N ASN A 147 28.25 12.03 -51.15
CA ASN A 147 28.75 12.58 -52.40
C ASN A 147 28.34 11.70 -53.58
N GLU A 148 28.35 12.29 -54.81
CA GLU A 148 28.17 11.56 -56.03
C GLU A 148 29.19 10.40 -56.16
N ASP A 149 28.74 9.25 -56.66
CA ASP A 149 29.49 8.01 -56.79
C ASP A 149 29.95 7.34 -55.46
N THR A 150 29.42 7.77 -54.34
CA THR A 150 29.71 7.19 -53.02
C THR A 150 28.49 6.49 -52.46
N PRO A 151 28.55 5.17 -52.13
CA PRO A 151 27.43 4.51 -51.50
C PRO A 151 27.09 5.16 -50.17
N LEU A 152 25.80 5.43 -49.92
CA LEU A 152 25.34 5.87 -48.62
C LEU A 152 25.28 4.70 -47.66
N SER A 153 25.96 4.82 -46.51
CA SER A 153 25.78 3.93 -45.35
C SER A 153 25.39 4.79 -44.15
N SER A 154 24.17 4.67 -43.72
CA SER A 154 23.62 5.40 -42.55
C SER A 154 22.79 4.48 -41.69
N THR A 155 22.76 4.78 -40.41
CA THR A 155 21.81 4.18 -39.48
C THR A 155 20.60 5.12 -39.35
N VAL A 156 19.40 4.57 -39.37
CA VAL A 156 18.14 5.32 -39.34
C VAL A 156 17.49 5.30 -37.94
N VAL A 157 18.14 4.70 -36.94
CA VAL A 157 17.58 4.45 -35.61
C VAL A 157 17.91 5.50 -34.54
N PRO A 158 18.98 6.34 -34.66
CA PRO A 158 19.46 7.10 -33.50
C PRO A 158 18.50 8.16 -32.94
N ASN A 159 17.56 8.61 -33.77
CA ASN A 159 16.54 9.62 -33.38
C ASN A 159 15.13 9.07 -33.24
N ASP A 160 14.95 7.76 -33.46
CA ASP A 160 13.65 7.09 -33.31
C ASP A 160 13.38 6.71 -31.85
N VAL A 161 12.11 6.66 -31.48
CA VAL A 161 11.65 6.12 -30.21
C VAL A 161 11.08 4.73 -30.46
N MET A 162 11.68 3.73 -29.84
CA MET A 162 11.19 2.36 -29.89
C MET A 162 10.00 2.18 -28.97
N SER A 163 9.06 1.30 -29.33
CA SER A 163 7.97 0.89 -28.47
C SER A 163 8.52 0.26 -27.20
N GLY A 164 7.92 0.59 -26.03
CA GLY A 164 8.21 -0.02 -24.73
C GLY A 164 7.87 -1.50 -24.69
N ASP A 165 6.88 -1.94 -25.47
CA ASP A 165 6.44 -3.34 -25.56
C ASP A 165 7.45 -4.28 -26.23
N GLY A 166 8.52 -3.76 -26.80
CA GLY A 166 9.50 -4.52 -27.56
C GLY A 166 9.02 -4.93 -28.96
N GLY A 167 9.72 -5.89 -29.57
CA GLY A 167 9.32 -6.43 -30.88
C GLY A 167 9.46 -5.47 -32.05
N ASN A 168 10.21 -4.36 -31.90
CA ASN A 168 10.39 -3.36 -32.95
C ASN A 168 11.07 -3.98 -34.17
N THR A 169 10.47 -3.82 -35.37
CA THR A 169 10.97 -4.32 -36.65
C THR A 169 11.01 -3.20 -37.67
N PHE A 170 12.08 -3.19 -38.51
CA PHE A 170 12.18 -2.30 -39.65
C PHE A 170 11.71 -3.04 -40.91
N ASN A 171 10.66 -2.52 -41.56
CA ASN A 171 10.16 -3.02 -42.82
C ASN A 171 10.56 -2.04 -43.93
N ASN A 172 11.26 -2.52 -44.97
CA ASN A 172 11.64 -1.76 -46.17
C ASN A 172 10.53 -1.81 -47.20
#